data_196ce43a10f7add68bffdbe560576ee8
#
_entry.id   196ce43a10f7add68bffdbe560576ee8
#
_cell.length_a   1.000
_cell.length_b   1.000
_cell.length_c   1.000
_cell.angle_alpha   90.00
_cell.angle_beta   90.00
_cell.angle_gamma   90.00
#
_symmetry.space_group_name_H-M   'P 1'
#
loop_
_entity.id
_entity.type
_entity.pdbx_description
1 polymer ?
#
loop_
_entity_poly.entity_id
_entity_poly.type
_entity_poly.pdbx_seq_one_letter_code
_entity_poly.pdbx_strand_id
1 'polypeptide(L)'
;QLPIDMAVAHAGPWPVPGGTADDDIYAIYTSGSTGRPKGVQVRHRNVANLIETLRTSPGMGEGDVVLALTTLSFDIAVCELLLPLATGATVWLAGREDAADPDRLRALLSTHRVDVMQATPAAWRMLLDAGWQGDMALRAWCGGEALPADLAAALLPRVGALWNVYGPTETTVGSSRHRASAVDGPVPIGQPLQNTQFHVLDARGTEVPIGVVGELCIGGEGVARGYLGRPELTAGRFIDGGTLGRLYRTGDLGRWRNDGTLECLGRNDFQLKIRGYRIEAGEVEHVLLAHPAVARAVVVGRPAPGGETRLLAYVVPHPGADIEEETLRAHVAQRLPSYMVPQRCLALPTLPLTTSGKIDRNALPAPQDAIVRTSAAAPASGNDMLLDPDEARVAALFRELLALPQVDRDADFFSLGGHSLLAAQLAARLGRALDHQIPMRAVFDHPTIGRLAAWLASRTQDAAAVIPRLGAETPAPLSVMQQ
;
A
#
# COMPACT_ATOMS: atom_id res chain seq x y z
N GLN A 1 13.39 12.45 15.70
CA GLN A 1 13.28 11.78 17.01
C GLN A 1 12.61 12.75 17.96
N LEU A 2 11.33 12.56 18.28
CA LEU A 2 10.77 13.12 19.48
C LEU A 2 11.43 12.33 20.62
N PRO A 3 12.21 12.95 21.50
CA PRO A 3 12.70 12.26 22.68
C PRO A 3 11.46 11.87 23.50
N ILE A 4 11.26 10.58 23.70
CA ILE A 4 10.23 10.02 24.60
C ILE A 4 10.49 10.46 26.06
N ASP A 5 11.59 11.12 26.33
CA ASP A 5 11.91 11.82 27.60
C ASP A 5 10.95 12.98 27.91
N MET A 6 10.12 13.39 26.97
CA MET A 6 8.90 14.14 27.24
C MET A 6 7.68 13.21 27.46
N ALA A 7 7.89 11.94 27.74
CA ALA A 7 6.89 11.17 28.46
C ALA A 7 6.65 11.93 29.76
N VAL A 8 5.62 12.73 29.73
CA VAL A 8 5.10 13.48 30.86
C VAL A 8 5.12 12.51 32.02
N ALA A 9 5.98 12.75 33.00
CA ALA A 9 5.86 12.14 34.29
C ALA A 9 4.50 12.60 34.83
N HIS A 10 3.46 11.88 34.47
CA HIS A 10 2.13 12.10 35.01
C HIS A 10 2.23 11.67 36.48
N ALA A 11 2.45 12.65 37.35
CA ALA A 11 2.62 12.45 38.80
C ALA A 11 1.32 12.03 39.50
N GLY A 12 0.34 11.48 38.79
CA GLY A 12 -0.93 11.02 39.30
C GLY A 12 -1.36 9.66 38.71
N PRO A 13 -2.31 8.96 39.37
CA PRO A 13 -2.88 7.75 38.76
C PRO A 13 -3.53 8.13 37.42
N TRP A 14 -3.23 7.34 36.38
CA TRP A 14 -3.89 7.49 35.08
C TRP A 14 -5.40 7.42 35.32
N PRO A 15 -6.20 8.38 34.78
CA PRO A 15 -7.64 8.27 34.88
C PRO A 15 -8.04 6.94 34.23
N VAL A 16 -8.70 6.07 35.03
CA VAL A 16 -9.31 4.87 34.48
C VAL A 16 -10.41 5.34 33.55
N PRO A 17 -10.31 5.12 32.24
CA PRO A 17 -11.36 5.53 31.31
C PRO A 17 -12.66 4.87 31.74
N GLY A 18 -13.71 5.64 31.99
CA GLY A 18 -15.05 5.13 32.21
C GLY A 18 -15.68 4.67 30.90
N GLY A 19 -15.06 3.66 30.25
CA GLY A 19 -15.51 3.09 28.99
C GLY A 19 -15.89 1.63 29.13
N THR A 20 -16.63 1.12 28.16
CA THR A 20 -17.02 -0.31 28.06
C THR A 20 -16.29 -0.96 26.90
N ALA A 21 -16.29 -2.30 26.89
CA ALA A 21 -15.74 -3.07 25.77
C ALA A 21 -16.46 -2.80 24.42
N ASP A 22 -17.67 -2.24 24.50
CA ASP A 22 -18.48 -1.89 23.36
C ASP A 22 -18.27 -0.46 22.83
N ASP A 23 -17.52 0.38 23.53
CA ASP A 23 -17.17 1.71 23.03
C ASP A 23 -16.19 1.62 21.86
N ASP A 24 -16.25 2.60 20.96
CA ASP A 24 -15.37 2.64 19.80
C ASP A 24 -13.97 3.08 20.23
N ILE A 25 -12.95 2.30 19.88
CA ILE A 25 -11.55 2.65 20.14
C ILE A 25 -10.99 3.53 19.01
N TYR A 26 -11.44 3.29 17.78
CA TYR A 26 -11.10 4.12 16.63
C TYR A 26 -12.14 4.04 15.49
N ALA A 27 -12.09 5.03 14.60
CA ALA A 27 -12.72 4.99 13.31
C ALA A 27 -11.67 5.28 12.23
N ILE A 28 -11.45 4.33 11.32
CA ILE A 28 -10.53 4.48 10.19
C ILE A 28 -11.31 4.58 8.89
N TYR A 29 -10.97 5.59 8.08
CA TYR A 29 -11.61 5.81 6.79
C TYR A 29 -10.97 4.97 5.70
N THR A 30 -11.81 4.28 4.94
CA THR A 30 -11.44 3.55 3.74
C THR A 30 -12.15 4.13 2.53
N SER A 31 -11.63 3.88 1.32
CA SER A 31 -12.29 4.26 0.08
C SER A 31 -13.72 3.69 0.01
N GLY A 32 -14.63 4.41 -0.60
CA GLY A 32 -16.04 4.04 -0.68
C GLY A 32 -16.52 3.89 -2.12
N SER A 33 -17.26 2.82 -2.41
CA SER A 33 -17.80 2.51 -3.74
C SER A 33 -18.73 3.60 -4.32
N THR A 34 -19.21 4.51 -3.48
CA THR A 34 -20.05 5.65 -3.87
C THR A 34 -19.26 6.95 -4.08
N GLY A 35 -17.94 6.90 -4.16
CA GLY A 35 -17.06 8.05 -4.32
C GLY A 35 -16.87 8.90 -3.04
N ARG A 36 -17.33 8.42 -1.89
CA ARG A 36 -17.10 9.07 -0.59
C ARG A 36 -16.49 8.08 0.40
N PRO A 37 -15.41 8.44 1.09
CA PRO A 37 -14.81 7.59 2.11
C PRO A 37 -15.82 7.16 3.18
N LYS A 38 -15.63 5.95 3.71
CA LYS A 38 -16.46 5.34 4.76
C LYS A 38 -15.60 5.08 5.99
N GLY A 39 -16.01 5.60 7.15
CA GLY A 39 -15.34 5.39 8.43
C GLY A 39 -15.78 4.06 9.06
N VAL A 40 -14.88 3.11 9.22
CA VAL A 40 -15.14 1.83 9.90
C VAL A 40 -14.98 2.03 11.40
N GLN A 41 -16.04 1.78 12.18
CA GLN A 41 -16.05 1.91 13.63
C GLN A 41 -15.64 0.59 14.28
N VAL A 42 -14.52 0.59 14.97
CA VAL A 42 -13.96 -0.59 15.66
C VAL A 42 -14.03 -0.38 17.16
N ARG A 43 -14.51 -1.40 17.90
CA ARG A 43 -14.73 -1.36 19.34
C ARG A 43 -13.52 -1.89 20.11
N HIS A 44 -13.42 -1.54 21.39
CA HIS A 44 -12.38 -2.04 22.27
C HIS A 44 -12.32 -3.58 22.30
N ARG A 45 -13.48 -4.28 22.37
CA ARG A 45 -13.53 -5.75 22.35
C ARG A 45 -12.92 -6.35 21.09
N ASN A 46 -13.11 -5.71 19.93
CA ASN A 46 -12.58 -6.20 18.67
C ASN A 46 -11.04 -6.17 18.70
N VAL A 47 -10.45 -5.07 19.16
CA VAL A 47 -8.99 -4.92 19.28
C VAL A 47 -8.43 -5.84 20.37
N ALA A 48 -9.11 -5.99 21.51
CA ALA A 48 -8.71 -6.89 22.57
C ALA A 48 -8.63 -8.35 22.07
N ASN A 49 -9.62 -8.81 21.30
CA ASN A 49 -9.60 -10.15 20.68
C ASN A 49 -8.45 -10.32 19.69
N LEU A 50 -8.17 -9.29 18.87
CA LEU A 50 -7.04 -9.30 17.96
C LEU A 50 -5.70 -9.42 18.71
N ILE A 51 -5.48 -8.57 19.72
CA ILE A 51 -4.26 -8.55 20.53
C ILE A 51 -4.04 -9.91 21.20
N GLU A 52 -5.06 -10.47 21.87
CA GLU A 52 -4.94 -11.76 22.54
C GLU A 52 -4.60 -12.90 21.59
N THR A 53 -5.18 -12.87 20.40
CA THR A 53 -4.85 -13.87 19.37
C THR A 53 -3.43 -13.72 18.86
N LEU A 54 -3.04 -12.51 18.45
CA LEU A 54 -1.73 -12.27 17.84
C LEU A 54 -0.58 -12.39 18.86
N ARG A 55 -0.85 -12.15 20.14
CA ARG A 55 0.10 -12.42 21.22
C ARG A 55 0.53 -13.89 21.24
N THR A 56 -0.39 -14.80 20.99
CA THR A 56 -0.12 -16.26 21.00
C THR A 56 0.36 -16.76 19.63
N SER A 57 -0.22 -16.26 18.54
CA SER A 57 0.12 -16.69 17.18
C SER A 57 -0.28 -15.59 16.16
N PRO A 58 0.70 -15.05 15.43
CA PRO A 58 2.11 -15.43 15.19
C PRO A 58 3.04 -15.38 16.39
N GLY A 59 2.65 -14.70 17.47
CA GLY A 59 3.40 -14.60 18.70
C GLY A 59 4.15 -13.28 18.84
N MET A 60 3.94 -12.60 19.96
CA MET A 60 4.67 -11.41 20.39
C MET A 60 4.64 -11.33 21.91
N GLY A 61 5.76 -11.01 22.53
CA GLY A 61 5.87 -10.99 23.98
C GLY A 61 6.92 -10.04 24.49
N GLU A 62 7.11 -10.07 25.83
CA GLU A 62 8.13 -9.30 26.51
C GLU A 62 9.52 -9.58 25.92
N GLY A 63 10.29 -8.53 25.70
CA GLY A 63 11.64 -8.59 25.12
C GLY A 63 11.69 -8.61 23.59
N ASP A 64 10.56 -8.75 22.89
CA ASP A 64 10.51 -8.55 21.44
C ASP A 64 10.66 -7.08 21.07
N VAL A 65 11.28 -6.82 19.93
CA VAL A 65 11.38 -5.50 19.31
C VAL A 65 10.60 -5.50 18.01
N VAL A 66 9.62 -4.62 17.92
CA VAL A 66 8.75 -4.44 16.75
C VAL A 66 9.17 -3.19 15.98
N LEU A 67 9.43 -3.32 14.69
CA LEU A 67 9.64 -2.17 13.82
C LEU A 67 8.29 -1.68 13.27
N ALA A 68 7.86 -0.52 13.73
CA ALA A 68 6.61 0.10 13.30
C ALA A 68 6.87 1.02 12.09
N LEU A 69 6.30 0.66 10.94
CA LEU A 69 6.46 1.32 9.64
C LEU A 69 5.17 2.00 9.19
N THR A 70 4.04 1.53 9.69
CA THR A 70 2.71 1.86 9.15
C THR A 70 2.21 3.18 9.73
N THR A 71 1.67 4.03 8.87
CA THR A 71 1.00 5.26 9.31
C THR A 71 -0.22 4.97 10.18
N LEU A 72 -0.50 5.82 11.16
CA LEU A 72 -1.68 5.72 12.05
C LEU A 72 -3.03 5.75 11.31
N SER A 73 -3.06 6.24 10.08
CA SER A 73 -4.26 6.25 9.25
C SER A 73 -4.61 4.88 8.65
N PHE A 74 -3.77 3.87 8.88
CA PHE A 74 -3.93 2.51 8.41
C PHE A 74 -4.07 1.55 9.61
N ASP A 75 -5.03 0.64 9.57
CA ASP A 75 -5.39 -0.21 10.72
C ASP A 75 -4.29 -1.20 11.13
N ILE A 76 -3.38 -1.56 10.24
CA ILE A 76 -2.19 -2.38 10.55
C ILE A 76 -1.36 -1.76 11.69
N ALA A 77 -1.35 -0.43 11.84
CA ALA A 77 -0.66 0.27 12.94
C ALA A 77 -1.10 -0.23 14.34
N VAL A 78 -2.30 -0.77 14.47
CA VAL A 78 -2.77 -1.41 15.72
C VAL A 78 -1.86 -2.56 16.13
N CYS A 79 -1.42 -3.39 15.17
CA CYS A 79 -0.51 -4.51 15.42
C CYS A 79 0.93 -4.07 15.73
N GLU A 80 1.32 -2.90 15.22
CA GLU A 80 2.67 -2.36 15.41
C GLU A 80 2.81 -1.50 16.68
N LEU A 81 1.70 -0.99 17.21
CA LEU A 81 1.69 -0.07 18.36
C LEU A 81 0.97 -0.66 19.58
N LEU A 82 -0.32 -1.03 19.44
CA LEU A 82 -1.11 -1.48 20.59
C LEU A 82 -0.74 -2.89 21.05
N LEU A 83 -0.49 -3.82 20.10
CA LEU A 83 -0.10 -5.18 20.44
C LEU A 83 1.22 -5.23 21.21
N PRO A 84 2.33 -4.60 20.78
CA PRO A 84 3.57 -4.62 21.55
C PRO A 84 3.42 -3.96 22.92
N LEU A 85 2.70 -2.85 23.03
CA LEU A 85 2.45 -2.20 24.33
C LEU A 85 1.67 -3.11 25.29
N ALA A 86 0.68 -3.86 24.78
CA ALA A 86 -0.11 -4.78 25.59
C ALA A 86 0.66 -6.05 25.98
N THR A 87 1.73 -6.39 25.28
CA THR A 87 2.53 -7.62 25.51
C THR A 87 3.87 -7.39 26.19
N GLY A 88 4.22 -6.13 26.48
CA GLY A 88 5.52 -5.75 27.06
C GLY A 88 6.67 -5.74 26.06
N ALA A 89 6.38 -5.76 24.76
CA ALA A 89 7.38 -5.64 23.72
C ALA A 89 7.80 -4.18 23.51
N THR A 90 8.93 -3.97 22.88
CA THR A 90 9.47 -2.64 22.55
C THR A 90 9.03 -2.24 21.14
N VAL A 91 8.57 -1.00 20.99
CA VAL A 91 8.26 -0.41 19.67
C VAL A 91 9.40 0.47 19.21
N TRP A 92 9.91 0.18 18.03
CA TRP A 92 10.80 1.07 17.31
C TRP A 92 10.02 1.77 16.21
N LEU A 93 9.82 3.07 16.34
CA LEU A 93 9.12 3.88 15.33
C LEU A 93 10.10 4.28 14.22
N ALA A 94 9.88 3.77 13.02
CA ALA A 94 10.58 4.25 11.83
C ALA A 94 10.06 5.62 11.40
N GLY A 95 10.95 6.50 10.98
CA GLY A 95 10.57 7.73 10.32
C GLY A 95 9.85 7.46 8.99
N ARG A 96 9.02 8.40 8.54
CA ARG A 96 8.32 8.28 7.25
C ARG A 96 9.29 8.08 6.07
N GLU A 97 10.43 8.75 6.12
CA GLU A 97 11.47 8.62 5.11
C GLU A 97 12.15 7.24 5.18
N ASP A 98 12.36 6.72 6.39
CA ASP A 98 12.99 5.41 6.58
C ASP A 98 12.08 4.28 6.08
N ALA A 99 10.77 4.40 6.31
CA ALA A 99 9.79 3.43 5.81
C ALA A 99 9.62 3.47 4.28
N ALA A 100 9.88 4.63 3.65
CA ALA A 100 9.72 4.82 2.21
C ALA A 100 11.01 4.51 1.41
N ASP A 101 12.18 4.53 2.05
CA ASP A 101 13.47 4.31 1.43
C ASP A 101 14.01 2.91 1.77
N PRO A 102 14.15 2.03 0.77
CA PRO A 102 14.56 0.63 1.01
C PRO A 102 15.99 0.50 1.54
N ASP A 103 16.91 1.39 1.17
CA ASP A 103 18.28 1.35 1.68
C ASP A 103 18.35 1.79 3.15
N ARG A 104 17.54 2.79 3.53
CA ARG A 104 17.40 3.22 4.94
C ARG A 104 16.75 2.13 5.78
N LEU A 105 15.68 1.51 5.27
CA LEU A 105 15.01 0.39 5.94
C LEU A 105 15.96 -0.79 6.13
N ARG A 106 16.74 -1.14 5.07
CA ARG A 106 17.77 -2.17 5.15
C ARG A 106 18.84 -1.84 6.19
N ALA A 107 19.30 -0.58 6.24
CA ALA A 107 20.26 -0.12 7.23
C ALA A 107 19.72 -0.23 8.66
N LEU A 108 18.46 0.15 8.89
CA LEU A 108 17.78 -0.04 10.19
C LEU A 108 17.78 -1.50 10.62
N LEU A 109 17.37 -2.41 9.75
CA LEU A 109 17.33 -3.85 10.03
C LEU A 109 18.74 -4.45 10.24
N SER A 110 19.79 -3.82 9.70
CA SER A 110 21.16 -4.28 9.88
C SER A 110 21.83 -3.75 11.15
N THR A 111 21.39 -2.59 11.64
CA THR A 111 22.01 -1.89 12.78
C THR A 111 21.26 -2.09 14.09
N HIS A 112 20.01 -2.53 14.01
CA HIS A 112 19.15 -2.67 15.17
C HIS A 112 18.53 -4.06 15.22
N ARG A 113 18.37 -4.58 16.42
CA ARG A 113 17.60 -5.81 16.62
C ARG A 113 16.14 -5.53 16.32
N VAL A 114 15.55 -6.31 15.43
CA VAL A 114 14.11 -6.31 15.12
C VAL A 114 13.64 -7.76 15.12
N ASP A 115 12.72 -8.09 16.03
CA ASP A 115 12.18 -9.45 16.15
C ASP A 115 10.90 -9.65 15.32
N VAL A 116 10.12 -8.57 15.13
CA VAL A 116 8.88 -8.59 14.34
C VAL A 116 8.82 -7.37 13.43
N MET A 117 8.51 -7.61 12.18
CA MET A 117 8.17 -6.57 11.22
C MET A 117 6.95 -6.99 10.41
N GLN A 118 5.93 -6.14 10.39
CA GLN A 118 4.79 -6.30 9.52
C GLN A 118 4.91 -5.34 8.34
N ALA A 119 4.70 -5.85 7.11
CA ALA A 119 4.73 -5.04 5.92
C ALA A 119 3.84 -5.63 4.81
N THR A 120 3.54 -4.81 3.80
CA THR A 120 2.84 -5.28 2.59
C THR A 120 3.78 -6.08 1.69
N PRO A 121 3.26 -6.94 0.80
CA PRO A 121 4.08 -7.62 -0.21
C PRO A 121 4.97 -6.66 -1.00
N ALA A 122 4.46 -5.49 -1.35
CA ALA A 122 5.22 -4.46 -2.07
C ALA A 122 6.44 -3.97 -1.25
N ALA A 123 6.27 -3.72 0.05
CA ALA A 123 7.36 -3.27 0.92
C ALA A 123 8.42 -4.39 1.13
N TRP A 124 7.99 -5.64 1.28
CA TRP A 124 8.92 -6.78 1.35
C TRP A 124 9.72 -6.96 0.06
N ARG A 125 9.08 -6.82 -1.10
CA ARG A 125 9.77 -6.88 -2.40
C ARG A 125 10.79 -5.77 -2.54
N MET A 126 10.41 -4.54 -2.21
CA MET A 126 11.29 -3.37 -2.21
C MET A 126 12.56 -3.61 -1.37
N LEU A 127 12.39 -4.20 -0.18
CA LEU A 127 13.51 -4.52 0.71
C LEU A 127 14.45 -5.58 0.11
N LEU A 128 13.89 -6.62 -0.54
CA LEU A 128 14.68 -7.64 -1.24
C LEU A 128 15.42 -7.05 -2.44
N ASP A 129 14.76 -6.21 -3.24
CA ASP A 129 15.35 -5.55 -4.41
C ASP A 129 16.50 -4.59 -4.01
N ALA A 130 16.44 -4.02 -2.81
CA ALA A 130 17.53 -3.25 -2.21
C ALA A 130 18.70 -4.12 -1.72
N GLY A 131 18.62 -5.43 -1.88
CA GLY A 131 19.68 -6.37 -1.52
C GLY A 131 19.72 -6.76 -0.04
N TRP A 132 18.59 -6.68 0.68
CA TRP A 132 18.50 -7.23 2.02
C TRP A 132 18.73 -8.75 2.02
N GLN A 133 19.69 -9.20 2.83
CA GLN A 133 20.10 -10.60 2.88
C GLN A 133 19.26 -11.46 3.82
N GLY A 134 18.45 -10.84 4.67
CA GLY A 134 17.62 -11.54 5.65
C GLY A 134 18.15 -11.46 7.08
N ASP A 135 17.31 -11.89 8.00
CA ASP A 135 17.63 -12.13 9.41
C ASP A 135 16.79 -13.30 9.90
N MET A 136 17.45 -14.37 10.31
CA MET A 136 16.80 -15.59 10.80
C MET A 136 16.18 -15.43 12.21
N ALA A 137 16.40 -14.32 12.89
CA ALA A 137 15.69 -13.97 14.13
C ALA A 137 14.35 -13.27 13.81
N LEU A 138 14.20 -12.68 12.64
CA LEU A 138 13.03 -11.89 12.25
C LEU A 138 11.81 -12.78 11.97
N ARG A 139 10.69 -12.46 12.57
CA ARG A 139 9.35 -12.94 12.21
C ARG A 139 8.70 -11.93 11.28
N ALA A 140 8.65 -12.28 10.00
CA ALA A 140 8.06 -11.47 8.95
C ALA A 140 6.55 -11.69 8.88
N TRP A 141 5.76 -10.64 9.08
CA TRP A 141 4.32 -10.66 8.87
C TRP A 141 4.01 -9.94 7.57
N CYS A 142 3.29 -10.60 6.68
CA CYS A 142 2.92 -10.06 5.39
C CYS A 142 1.39 -9.96 5.30
N GLY A 143 0.88 -8.78 4.99
CA GLY A 143 -0.56 -8.54 4.95
C GLY A 143 -0.95 -7.33 4.12
N GLY A 144 -2.25 -7.05 4.08
CA GLY A 144 -2.82 -5.95 3.29
C GLY A 144 -3.10 -6.30 1.82
N GLU A 145 -2.35 -7.22 1.24
CA GLU A 145 -2.53 -7.77 -0.12
C GLU A 145 -2.28 -9.28 -0.13
N ALA A 146 -2.62 -9.93 -1.25
CA ALA A 146 -2.27 -11.33 -1.45
C ALA A 146 -0.74 -11.50 -1.48
N LEU A 147 -0.21 -12.44 -0.71
CA LEU A 147 1.22 -12.77 -0.71
C LEU A 147 1.55 -13.59 -1.97
N PRO A 148 2.33 -13.04 -2.93
CA PRO A 148 2.73 -13.77 -4.12
C PRO A 148 3.65 -14.96 -3.79
N ALA A 149 3.49 -16.07 -4.51
CA ALA A 149 4.25 -17.29 -4.28
C ALA A 149 5.78 -17.09 -4.47
N ASP A 150 6.17 -16.33 -5.49
CA ASP A 150 7.56 -15.99 -5.76
C ASP A 150 8.19 -15.15 -4.64
N LEU A 151 7.42 -14.18 -4.09
CA LEU A 151 7.88 -13.39 -2.95
C LEU A 151 8.00 -14.23 -1.69
N ALA A 152 7.02 -15.11 -1.43
CA ALA A 152 7.09 -16.03 -0.28
C ALA A 152 8.31 -16.95 -0.38
N ALA A 153 8.56 -17.54 -1.57
CA ALA A 153 9.74 -18.36 -1.83
C ALA A 153 11.05 -17.58 -1.63
N ALA A 154 11.08 -16.29 -1.97
CA ALA A 154 12.25 -15.44 -1.77
C ALA A 154 12.45 -15.07 -0.28
N LEU A 155 11.39 -14.89 0.50
CA LEU A 155 11.46 -14.52 1.92
C LEU A 155 11.77 -15.71 2.84
N LEU A 156 11.20 -16.88 2.58
CA LEU A 156 11.34 -18.07 3.44
C LEU A 156 12.78 -18.41 3.86
N PRO A 157 13.79 -18.39 2.95
CA PRO A 157 15.17 -18.67 3.35
C PRO A 157 15.86 -17.51 4.09
N ARG A 158 15.18 -16.39 4.26
CA ARG A 158 15.75 -15.13 4.80
C ARG A 158 15.18 -14.71 6.16
N VAL A 159 14.13 -15.37 6.64
CA VAL A 159 13.47 -15.03 7.91
C VAL A 159 13.22 -16.26 8.77
N GLY A 160 13.16 -16.11 10.07
CA GLY A 160 12.89 -17.21 10.99
C GLY A 160 11.47 -17.74 10.89
N ALA A 161 10.53 -16.88 10.55
CA ALA A 161 9.15 -17.26 10.24
C ALA A 161 8.51 -16.26 9.29
N LEU A 162 7.75 -16.77 8.31
CA LEU A 162 6.93 -15.95 7.41
C LEU A 162 5.46 -16.25 7.68
N TRP A 163 4.70 -15.20 7.96
CA TRP A 163 3.27 -15.27 8.20
C TRP A 163 2.50 -14.46 7.16
N ASN A 164 1.51 -15.08 6.55
CA ASN A 164 0.52 -14.40 5.72
C ASN A 164 -0.69 -14.07 6.61
N VAL A 165 -1.00 -12.78 6.77
CA VAL A 165 -2.10 -12.28 7.60
C VAL A 165 -3.14 -11.64 6.68
N TYR A 166 -4.39 -12.11 6.78
CA TYR A 166 -5.50 -11.60 5.98
C TYR A 166 -6.61 -11.06 6.89
N GLY A 167 -7.15 -9.91 6.53
CA GLY A 167 -8.33 -9.33 7.13
C GLY A 167 -8.68 -7.98 6.49
N PRO A 168 -9.98 -7.70 6.30
CA PRO A 168 -10.45 -6.35 5.97
C PRO A 168 -10.55 -5.50 7.24
N THR A 169 -10.48 -4.19 7.09
CA THR A 169 -10.65 -3.21 8.18
C THR A 169 -11.96 -3.42 8.94
N GLU A 170 -13.01 -3.84 8.27
CA GLU A 170 -14.34 -4.11 8.82
C GLU A 170 -14.39 -5.36 9.74
N THR A 171 -13.29 -6.12 9.79
CA THR A 171 -13.13 -7.25 10.73
C THR A 171 -11.88 -7.12 11.58
N THR A 172 -11.45 -5.88 11.80
CA THR A 172 -10.39 -5.47 12.74
C THR A 172 -9.03 -6.01 12.35
N VAL A 173 -8.41 -5.40 11.33
CA VAL A 173 -7.03 -5.63 10.86
C VAL A 173 -6.77 -7.03 10.31
N GLY A 174 -6.87 -8.05 11.15
CA GLY A 174 -6.60 -9.45 10.82
C GLY A 174 -7.75 -10.37 11.20
N SER A 175 -8.07 -11.34 10.34
CA SER A 175 -9.13 -12.33 10.56
C SER A 175 -8.66 -13.76 10.37
N SER A 176 -7.59 -13.97 9.60
CA SER A 176 -6.91 -15.27 9.48
C SER A 176 -5.41 -15.10 9.36
N ARG A 177 -4.69 -16.20 9.59
CA ARG A 177 -3.24 -16.28 9.50
C ARG A 177 -2.78 -17.62 8.94
N HIS A 178 -1.68 -17.57 8.21
CA HIS A 178 -1.00 -18.75 7.69
C HIS A 178 0.51 -18.64 7.90
N ARG A 179 1.12 -19.66 8.51
CA ARG A 179 2.57 -19.78 8.56
C ARG A 179 3.04 -20.45 7.28
N ALA A 180 3.70 -19.70 6.41
CA ALA A 180 4.26 -20.26 5.19
C ALA A 180 5.45 -21.17 5.54
N SER A 181 5.48 -22.38 5.00
CA SER A 181 6.57 -23.35 5.20
C SER A 181 7.13 -23.88 3.88
N ALA A 182 6.32 -23.92 2.84
CA ALA A 182 6.69 -24.25 1.48
C ALA A 182 5.75 -23.52 0.52
N VAL A 183 6.16 -23.34 -0.73
CA VAL A 183 5.38 -22.63 -1.74
C VAL A 183 5.23 -23.50 -2.98
N ASP A 184 4.15 -24.30 -3.01
CA ASP A 184 3.75 -25.12 -4.15
C ASP A 184 2.47 -24.56 -4.81
N GLY A 185 2.44 -23.25 -5.06
CA GLY A 185 1.28 -22.57 -5.63
C GLY A 185 0.85 -21.32 -4.83
N PRO A 186 -0.40 -20.85 -4.96
CA PRO A 186 -0.91 -19.68 -4.24
C PRO A 186 -0.80 -19.87 -2.72
N VAL A 187 -0.30 -18.85 -2.03
CA VAL A 187 -0.15 -18.89 -0.56
C VAL A 187 -1.54 -18.76 0.09
N PRO A 188 -1.97 -19.73 0.91
CA PRO A 188 -3.25 -19.64 1.59
C PRO A 188 -3.33 -18.44 2.54
N ILE A 189 -4.55 -17.96 2.80
CA ILE A 189 -4.80 -17.03 3.92
C ILE A 189 -4.90 -17.77 5.27
N GLY A 190 -4.91 -19.08 5.24
CA GLY A 190 -4.73 -19.96 6.38
C GLY A 190 -5.99 -20.22 7.21
N GLN A 191 -5.84 -20.16 8.52
CA GLN A 191 -6.90 -20.49 9.48
C GLN A 191 -7.42 -19.23 10.17
N PRO A 192 -8.70 -19.20 10.60
CA PRO A 192 -9.28 -18.11 11.36
C PRO A 192 -8.45 -17.77 12.61
N LEU A 193 -8.49 -16.51 13.01
CA LEU A 193 -8.06 -16.08 14.34
C LEU A 193 -9.02 -16.61 15.42
N GLN A 194 -8.63 -16.52 16.69
CA GLN A 194 -9.51 -16.91 17.79
C GLN A 194 -10.80 -16.08 17.76
N ASN A 195 -11.91 -16.73 18.11
CA ASN A 195 -13.25 -16.13 18.12
C ASN A 195 -13.67 -15.50 16.76
N THR A 196 -13.05 -15.96 15.66
CA THR A 196 -13.37 -15.56 14.29
C THR A 196 -13.88 -16.76 13.51
N GLN A 197 -14.91 -16.54 12.70
CA GLN A 197 -15.52 -17.56 11.88
C GLN A 197 -15.44 -17.14 10.41
N PHE A 198 -15.14 -18.10 9.53
CA PHE A 198 -15.20 -17.90 8.09
C PHE A 198 -16.26 -18.82 7.51
N HIS A 199 -17.14 -18.23 6.74
CA HIS A 199 -18.18 -18.89 5.98
C HIS A 199 -17.95 -18.63 4.50
N VAL A 200 -17.96 -19.68 3.69
CA VAL A 200 -17.87 -19.57 2.24
C VAL A 200 -19.28 -19.73 1.70
N LEU A 201 -19.89 -18.64 1.22
CA LEU A 201 -21.29 -18.59 0.88
C LEU A 201 -21.52 -18.46 -0.64
N ASP A 202 -22.56 -19.13 -1.14
CA ASP A 202 -23.04 -18.93 -2.51
C ASP A 202 -23.86 -17.63 -2.65
N ALA A 203 -24.38 -17.36 -3.84
CA ALA A 203 -25.20 -16.17 -4.12
C ALA A 203 -26.53 -16.14 -3.34
N ARG A 204 -26.95 -17.27 -2.76
CA ARG A 204 -28.17 -17.38 -1.96
C ARG A 204 -27.91 -17.24 -0.46
N GLY A 205 -26.62 -17.10 -0.08
CA GLY A 205 -26.20 -17.04 1.32
C GLY A 205 -26.11 -18.41 2.00
N THR A 206 -26.02 -19.49 1.23
CA THR A 206 -25.85 -20.85 1.74
C THR A 206 -24.39 -21.25 1.73
N GLU A 207 -23.93 -21.94 2.79
CA GLU A 207 -22.57 -22.45 2.84
C GLU A 207 -22.32 -23.49 1.73
N VAL A 208 -21.16 -23.34 1.08
CA VAL A 208 -20.74 -24.29 0.03
C VAL A 208 -19.81 -25.37 0.60
N PRO A 209 -19.77 -26.56 -0.02
CA PRO A 209 -18.83 -27.61 0.39
C PRO A 209 -17.36 -27.20 0.26
N ILE A 210 -16.48 -27.93 0.97
CA ILE A 210 -15.02 -27.79 0.85
C ILE A 210 -14.59 -27.94 -0.62
N GLY A 211 -13.71 -27.05 -1.07
CA GLY A 211 -13.20 -26.99 -2.44
C GLY A 211 -14.07 -26.17 -3.40
N VAL A 212 -15.33 -25.89 -3.04
CA VAL A 212 -16.23 -25.06 -3.86
C VAL A 212 -15.99 -23.57 -3.56
N VAL A 213 -15.96 -22.77 -4.62
CA VAL A 213 -15.73 -21.31 -4.53
C VAL A 213 -17.02 -20.61 -4.15
N GLY A 214 -16.92 -19.68 -3.19
CA GLY A 214 -18.00 -18.77 -2.80
C GLY A 214 -17.44 -17.46 -2.27
N GLU A 215 -18.31 -16.56 -1.82
CA GLU A 215 -17.91 -15.33 -1.15
C GLU A 215 -17.45 -15.63 0.28
N LEU A 216 -16.29 -15.10 0.66
CA LEU A 216 -15.80 -15.15 2.03
C LEU A 216 -16.62 -14.21 2.90
N CYS A 217 -17.29 -14.75 3.90
CA CYS A 217 -18.00 -13.98 4.92
C CYS A 217 -17.36 -14.24 6.27
N ILE A 218 -17.22 -13.19 7.08
CA ILE A 218 -16.50 -13.26 8.35
C ILE A 218 -17.44 -12.90 9.50
N GLY A 219 -17.49 -13.77 10.51
CA GLY A 219 -18.22 -13.60 11.76
C GLY A 219 -17.30 -13.57 12.97
N GLY A 220 -17.89 -13.33 14.13
CA GLY A 220 -17.22 -13.40 15.43
C GLY A 220 -16.78 -12.05 15.99
N GLU A 221 -15.90 -12.09 17.00
CA GLU A 221 -15.52 -10.95 17.82
C GLU A 221 -14.72 -9.87 17.05
N GLY A 222 -14.12 -10.20 15.91
CA GLY A 222 -13.42 -9.22 15.06
C GLY A 222 -14.35 -8.33 14.26
N VAL A 223 -15.65 -8.65 14.12
CA VAL A 223 -16.58 -7.88 13.27
C VAL A 223 -16.86 -6.51 13.88
N ALA A 224 -16.50 -5.45 13.14
CA ALA A 224 -16.65 -4.05 13.51
C ALA A 224 -18.12 -3.65 13.72
N ARG A 225 -18.36 -2.50 14.37
CA ARG A 225 -19.72 -1.97 14.59
C ARG A 225 -20.45 -1.72 13.26
N GLY A 226 -19.75 -1.15 12.29
CA GLY A 226 -20.30 -0.77 10.99
C GLY A 226 -19.61 0.49 10.46
N TYR A 227 -20.31 1.20 9.58
CA TYR A 227 -19.81 2.44 8.98
C TYR A 227 -20.43 3.65 9.66
N LEU A 228 -19.58 4.57 10.12
CA LEU A 228 -19.94 5.78 10.84
C LEU A 228 -20.94 6.63 10.04
N GLY A 229 -22.14 6.85 10.60
CA GLY A 229 -23.18 7.66 9.97
C GLY A 229 -23.74 7.09 8.65
N ARG A 230 -23.54 5.78 8.37
CA ARG A 230 -23.96 5.14 7.12
C ARG A 230 -24.76 3.84 7.38
N PRO A 231 -25.96 3.91 7.97
CA PRO A 231 -26.73 2.73 8.36
C PRO A 231 -27.11 1.84 7.18
N GLU A 232 -27.48 2.42 6.03
CA GLU A 232 -27.83 1.65 4.84
C GLU A 232 -26.63 0.87 4.27
N LEU A 233 -25.46 1.53 4.20
CA LEU A 233 -24.23 0.87 3.76
C LEU A 233 -23.82 -0.24 4.74
N THR A 234 -24.00 0.01 6.03
CA THR A 234 -23.76 -0.97 7.09
C THR A 234 -24.65 -2.19 6.90
N ALA A 235 -25.96 -2.00 6.73
CA ALA A 235 -26.91 -3.10 6.51
C ALA A 235 -26.62 -3.91 5.23
N GLY A 236 -26.06 -3.27 4.18
CA GLY A 236 -25.70 -3.93 2.94
C GLY A 236 -24.45 -4.82 3.02
N ARG A 237 -23.57 -4.58 4.00
CA ARG A 237 -22.30 -5.31 4.14
C ARG A 237 -22.21 -6.13 5.43
N PHE A 238 -22.83 -5.68 6.51
CA PHE A 238 -22.91 -6.38 7.79
C PHE A 238 -24.30 -7.00 7.90
N ILE A 239 -24.39 -8.25 7.48
CA ILE A 239 -25.66 -8.96 7.34
C ILE A 239 -26.00 -9.81 8.57
N ASP A 240 -27.26 -10.12 8.75
CA ASP A 240 -27.70 -11.18 9.66
C ASP A 240 -27.61 -12.52 8.93
N GLY A 241 -26.70 -13.36 9.37
CA GLY A 241 -26.53 -14.73 8.84
C GLY A 241 -27.47 -15.77 9.48
N GLY A 242 -28.47 -15.35 10.23
CA GLY A 242 -29.37 -16.26 10.94
C GLY A 242 -28.61 -17.06 12.02
N THR A 243 -28.55 -18.39 11.87
CA THR A 243 -27.83 -19.27 12.80
C THR A 243 -26.31 -19.04 12.81
N LEU A 244 -25.77 -18.39 11.77
CA LEU A 244 -24.35 -18.02 11.66
C LEU A 244 -24.02 -16.70 12.39
N GLY A 245 -25.05 -16.03 12.91
CA GLY A 245 -24.90 -14.74 13.58
C GLY A 245 -24.61 -13.59 12.62
N ARG A 246 -24.01 -12.52 13.16
CA ARG A 246 -23.69 -11.32 12.37
C ARG A 246 -22.42 -11.53 11.55
N LEU A 247 -22.52 -11.36 10.24
CA LEU A 247 -21.46 -11.57 9.27
C LEU A 247 -21.09 -10.28 8.52
N TYR A 248 -19.81 -10.13 8.23
CA TYR A 248 -19.32 -9.15 7.26
C TYR A 248 -19.08 -9.82 5.91
N ARG A 249 -19.69 -9.31 4.85
CA ARG A 249 -19.49 -9.73 3.46
C ARG A 249 -18.26 -9.03 2.89
N THR A 250 -17.19 -9.80 2.67
CA THR A 250 -15.90 -9.21 2.26
C THR A 250 -15.87 -8.74 0.81
N GLY A 251 -16.63 -9.40 -0.06
CA GLY A 251 -16.52 -9.29 -1.52
C GLY A 251 -15.33 -10.08 -2.07
N ASP A 252 -14.54 -10.74 -1.23
CA ASP A 252 -13.49 -11.66 -1.67
C ASP A 252 -14.09 -13.05 -1.96
N LEU A 253 -13.64 -13.68 -3.04
CA LEU A 253 -13.95 -15.06 -3.36
C LEU A 253 -12.88 -15.97 -2.76
N GLY A 254 -13.31 -17.13 -2.28
CA GLY A 254 -12.40 -18.12 -1.73
C GLY A 254 -13.05 -19.49 -1.55
N ARG A 255 -12.28 -20.39 -0.99
CA ARG A 255 -12.72 -21.75 -0.66
C ARG A 255 -11.94 -22.31 0.51
N TRP A 256 -12.54 -23.24 1.20
CA TRP A 256 -11.85 -24.13 2.12
C TRP A 256 -11.06 -25.17 1.34
N ARG A 257 -9.82 -25.40 1.73
CA ARG A 257 -8.99 -26.50 1.23
C ARG A 257 -9.17 -27.74 2.12
N ASN A 258 -8.80 -28.91 1.58
CA ASN A 258 -8.89 -30.16 2.30
C ASN A 258 -8.01 -30.24 3.56
N ASP A 259 -6.96 -29.42 3.61
CA ASP A 259 -6.04 -29.30 4.76
C ASP A 259 -6.58 -28.37 5.87
N GLY A 260 -7.81 -27.86 5.74
CA GLY A 260 -8.43 -26.97 6.71
C GLY A 260 -7.93 -25.52 6.62
N THR A 261 -7.22 -25.15 5.56
CA THR A 261 -6.83 -23.76 5.30
C THR A 261 -7.78 -23.10 4.31
N LEU A 262 -7.88 -21.77 4.38
CA LEU A 262 -8.62 -20.94 3.43
C LEU A 262 -7.71 -20.44 2.32
N GLU A 263 -8.23 -20.45 1.11
CA GLU A 263 -7.62 -19.85 -0.08
C GLU A 263 -8.46 -18.67 -0.54
N CYS A 264 -7.82 -17.52 -0.76
CA CYS A 264 -8.45 -16.35 -1.37
C CYS A 264 -8.13 -16.34 -2.87
N LEU A 265 -9.16 -16.23 -3.70
CA LEU A 265 -9.08 -16.35 -5.16
C LEU A 265 -9.30 -15.02 -5.90
N GLY A 266 -9.33 -13.90 -5.15
CA GLY A 266 -9.58 -12.58 -5.68
C GLY A 266 -10.95 -12.05 -5.30
N ARG A 267 -11.47 -11.07 -6.04
CA ARG A 267 -12.69 -10.35 -5.68
C ARG A 267 -13.82 -10.59 -6.67
N ASN A 268 -15.06 -10.54 -6.15
CA ASN A 268 -16.28 -10.56 -6.96
C ASN A 268 -16.77 -9.14 -7.34
N ASP A 269 -16.08 -8.10 -6.83
CA ASP A 269 -16.34 -6.70 -7.14
C ASP A 269 -15.11 -6.04 -7.81
N PHE A 270 -15.19 -4.74 -8.05
CA PHE A 270 -14.13 -3.99 -8.74
C PHE A 270 -13.19 -3.26 -7.78
N GLN A 271 -13.23 -3.58 -6.51
CA GLN A 271 -12.32 -3.06 -5.53
C GLN A 271 -10.91 -3.61 -5.76
N LEU A 272 -9.92 -2.74 -5.68
CA LEU A 272 -8.52 -3.06 -5.93
C LEU A 272 -7.72 -2.95 -4.63
N LYS A 273 -6.69 -3.78 -4.50
CA LYS A 273 -5.64 -3.62 -3.50
C LYS A 273 -4.34 -3.35 -4.23
N ILE A 274 -3.76 -2.17 -4.05
CA ILE A 274 -2.54 -1.73 -4.72
C ILE A 274 -1.60 -1.11 -3.69
N ARG A 275 -0.44 -1.72 -3.47
CA ARG A 275 0.56 -1.30 -2.47
C ARG A 275 -0.01 -1.17 -1.05
N GLY A 276 -0.88 -2.10 -0.69
CA GLY A 276 -1.59 -2.08 0.59
C GLY A 276 -2.80 -1.16 0.64
N TYR A 277 -2.95 -0.24 -0.29
CA TYR A 277 -4.10 0.65 -0.34
C TYR A 277 -5.32 -0.05 -0.93
N ARG A 278 -6.45 0.12 -0.26
CA ARG A 278 -7.76 -0.32 -0.74
C ARG A 278 -8.34 0.77 -1.63
N ILE A 279 -8.52 0.50 -2.91
CA ILE A 279 -8.98 1.46 -3.91
C ILE A 279 -10.31 0.99 -4.48
N GLU A 280 -11.33 1.83 -4.34
CA GLU A 280 -12.59 1.64 -5.03
C GLU A 280 -12.46 2.23 -6.44
N ALA A 281 -12.47 1.39 -7.47
CA ALA A 281 -12.39 1.83 -8.86
C ALA A 281 -13.47 2.88 -9.18
N GLY A 282 -14.68 2.71 -8.63
CA GLY A 282 -15.79 3.65 -8.81
C GLY A 282 -15.54 5.05 -8.24
N GLU A 283 -14.69 5.20 -7.22
CA GLU A 283 -14.33 6.52 -6.67
C GLU A 283 -13.47 7.31 -7.67
N VAL A 284 -12.50 6.64 -8.28
CA VAL A 284 -11.66 7.25 -9.32
C VAL A 284 -12.47 7.49 -10.60
N GLU A 285 -13.34 6.55 -10.99
CA GLU A 285 -14.27 6.69 -12.12
C GLU A 285 -15.18 7.91 -11.93
N HIS A 286 -15.71 8.11 -10.72
CA HIS A 286 -16.57 9.25 -10.41
C HIS A 286 -15.86 10.60 -10.59
N VAL A 287 -14.61 10.70 -10.14
CA VAL A 287 -13.79 11.92 -10.30
C VAL A 287 -13.47 12.15 -11.78
N LEU A 288 -13.13 11.10 -12.53
CA LEU A 288 -12.89 11.22 -13.98
C LEU A 288 -14.13 11.68 -14.74
N LEU A 289 -15.32 11.16 -14.38
CA LEU A 289 -16.60 11.56 -14.97
C LEU A 289 -16.99 13.01 -14.66
N ALA A 290 -16.46 13.61 -13.61
CA ALA A 290 -16.65 15.03 -13.32
C ALA A 290 -15.82 15.96 -14.22
N HIS A 291 -14.90 15.41 -15.03
CA HIS A 291 -14.15 16.19 -16.01
C HIS A 291 -15.01 16.48 -17.26
N PRO A 292 -15.13 17.75 -17.73
CA PRO A 292 -16.08 18.11 -18.78
C PRO A 292 -15.85 17.43 -20.14
N ALA A 293 -14.64 16.95 -20.41
CA ALA A 293 -14.32 16.24 -21.65
C ALA A 293 -14.64 14.72 -21.59
N VAL A 294 -14.96 14.13 -20.41
CA VAL A 294 -15.13 12.68 -20.23
C VAL A 294 -16.59 12.28 -20.24
N ALA A 295 -16.98 11.49 -21.23
CA ALA A 295 -18.33 10.92 -21.33
C ALA A 295 -18.47 9.61 -20.54
N ARG A 296 -17.43 8.76 -20.51
CA ARG A 296 -17.41 7.50 -19.77
C ARG A 296 -16.00 7.24 -19.24
N ALA A 297 -15.92 6.59 -18.09
CA ALA A 297 -14.67 6.18 -17.47
C ALA A 297 -14.77 4.78 -16.87
N VAL A 298 -13.69 4.02 -16.94
CA VAL A 298 -13.54 2.72 -16.29
C VAL A 298 -12.12 2.61 -15.74
N VAL A 299 -12.00 2.17 -14.50
CA VAL A 299 -10.73 2.00 -13.82
C VAL A 299 -10.50 0.52 -13.50
N VAL A 300 -9.29 0.03 -13.78
CA VAL A 300 -8.90 -1.36 -13.54
C VAL A 300 -7.50 -1.44 -12.96
N GLY A 301 -7.23 -2.50 -12.20
CA GLY A 301 -5.89 -2.94 -11.85
C GLY A 301 -5.36 -3.88 -12.93
N ARG A 302 -4.15 -3.65 -13.40
CA ARG A 302 -3.46 -4.55 -14.34
C ARG A 302 -2.08 -4.93 -13.82
N PRO A 303 -1.67 -6.20 -13.93
CA PRO A 303 -0.32 -6.59 -13.58
C PRO A 303 0.69 -5.90 -14.48
N ALA A 304 1.78 -5.41 -13.87
CA ALA A 304 2.92 -4.85 -14.56
C ALA A 304 4.07 -5.88 -14.65
N PRO A 305 5.05 -5.68 -15.52
CA PRO A 305 6.31 -6.40 -15.44
C PRO A 305 6.90 -6.26 -14.03
N GLY A 306 7.23 -7.39 -13.37
CA GLY A 306 7.64 -7.40 -11.96
C GLY A 306 6.54 -7.77 -10.96
N GLY A 307 5.30 -8.06 -11.42
CA GLY A 307 4.21 -8.62 -10.62
C GLY A 307 3.42 -7.60 -9.78
N GLU A 308 3.76 -6.31 -9.87
CA GLU A 308 3.02 -5.23 -9.21
C GLU A 308 1.73 -4.90 -9.97
N THR A 309 0.64 -4.61 -9.24
CA THR A 309 -0.61 -4.15 -9.88
C THR A 309 -0.57 -2.64 -10.12
N ARG A 310 -0.86 -2.22 -11.35
CA ARG A 310 -0.98 -0.82 -11.77
C ARG A 310 -2.43 -0.40 -11.92
N LEU A 311 -2.73 0.84 -11.47
CA LEU A 311 -4.05 1.45 -11.66
C LEU A 311 -4.09 2.13 -13.03
N LEU A 312 -5.01 1.69 -13.89
CA LEU A 312 -5.23 2.23 -15.23
C LEU A 312 -6.64 2.75 -15.37
N ALA A 313 -6.80 3.89 -16.03
CA ALA A 313 -8.10 4.43 -16.42
C ALA A 313 -8.28 4.36 -17.94
N TYR A 314 -9.47 3.95 -18.37
CA TYR A 314 -9.91 4.01 -19.75
C TYR A 314 -11.08 4.98 -19.83
N VAL A 315 -10.98 5.97 -20.71
CA VAL A 315 -11.98 7.04 -20.84
C VAL A 315 -12.50 7.13 -22.26
N VAL A 316 -13.77 7.46 -22.41
CA VAL A 316 -14.37 7.82 -23.69
C VAL A 316 -14.63 9.31 -23.64
N PRO A 317 -14.06 10.11 -24.57
CA PRO A 317 -14.33 11.53 -24.64
C PRO A 317 -15.77 11.85 -25.09
N HIS A 318 -16.27 13.02 -24.73
CA HIS A 318 -17.44 13.57 -25.39
C HIS A 318 -17.16 13.84 -26.89
N PRO A 319 -18.18 13.75 -27.76
CA PRO A 319 -17.99 14.04 -29.17
C PRO A 319 -17.35 15.42 -29.41
N GLY A 320 -16.21 15.44 -30.12
CA GLY A 320 -15.46 16.66 -30.40
C GLY A 320 -14.56 17.18 -29.28
N ALA A 321 -14.54 16.52 -28.12
CA ALA A 321 -13.59 16.84 -27.06
C ALA A 321 -12.24 16.14 -27.30
N ASP A 322 -11.17 16.89 -27.14
CA ASP A 322 -9.82 16.33 -27.04
C ASP A 322 -9.44 16.12 -25.57
N ILE A 323 -8.80 15.01 -25.29
CA ILE A 323 -8.41 14.62 -23.93
C ILE A 323 -6.91 14.36 -23.89
N GLU A 324 -6.21 15.14 -23.09
CA GLU A 324 -4.82 14.89 -22.76
C GLU A 324 -4.72 14.06 -21.47
N GLU A 325 -3.91 13.02 -21.47
CA GLU A 325 -3.68 12.13 -20.34
C GLU A 325 -3.26 12.90 -19.07
N GLU A 326 -2.34 13.85 -19.23
CA GLU A 326 -1.79 14.67 -18.15
C GLU A 326 -2.88 15.51 -17.46
N THR A 327 -3.77 16.10 -18.25
CA THR A 327 -4.90 16.90 -17.75
C THR A 327 -5.85 16.04 -16.89
N LEU A 328 -6.14 14.81 -17.31
CA LEU A 328 -6.98 13.90 -16.53
C LEU A 328 -6.28 13.46 -15.23
N ARG A 329 -5.00 13.15 -15.30
CA ARG A 329 -4.22 12.75 -14.11
C ARG A 329 -4.14 13.91 -13.12
N ALA A 330 -3.88 15.12 -13.58
CA ALA A 330 -3.89 16.33 -12.75
C ALA A 330 -5.28 16.59 -12.12
N HIS A 331 -6.37 16.36 -12.87
CA HIS A 331 -7.73 16.49 -12.37
C HIS A 331 -8.03 15.51 -11.22
N VAL A 332 -7.56 14.25 -11.34
CA VAL A 332 -7.68 13.25 -10.28
C VAL A 332 -6.79 13.63 -9.09
N ALA A 333 -5.55 14.02 -9.31
CA ALA A 333 -4.58 14.34 -8.27
C ALA A 333 -5.00 15.53 -7.38
N GLN A 334 -5.81 16.46 -7.92
CA GLN A 334 -6.38 17.57 -7.14
C GLN A 334 -7.48 17.16 -6.17
N ARG A 335 -8.07 15.97 -6.34
CA ARG A 335 -9.28 15.52 -5.60
C ARG A 335 -9.09 14.25 -4.82
N LEU A 336 -8.15 13.41 -5.23
CA LEU A 336 -7.88 12.12 -4.60
C LEU A 336 -6.40 12.01 -4.18
N PRO A 337 -6.12 11.17 -3.17
CA PRO A 337 -4.75 10.87 -2.76
C PRO A 337 -3.91 10.30 -3.90
N SER A 338 -2.59 10.49 -3.84
CA SER A 338 -1.65 10.10 -4.90
C SER A 338 -1.71 8.59 -5.26
N TYR A 339 -2.01 7.72 -4.31
CA TYR A 339 -2.14 6.28 -4.57
C TYR A 339 -3.40 5.90 -5.38
N MET A 340 -4.38 6.81 -5.51
CA MET A 340 -5.58 6.67 -6.34
C MET A 340 -5.45 7.31 -7.72
N VAL A 341 -4.37 8.01 -8.00
CA VAL A 341 -4.12 8.60 -9.31
C VAL A 341 -3.72 7.51 -10.30
N PRO A 342 -4.46 7.31 -11.40
CA PRO A 342 -4.10 6.31 -12.41
C PRO A 342 -2.71 6.59 -12.99
N GLN A 343 -1.92 5.54 -13.20
CA GLN A 343 -0.61 5.66 -13.85
C GLN A 343 -0.74 6.03 -15.32
N ARG A 344 -1.81 5.56 -15.96
CA ARG A 344 -2.16 5.92 -17.33
C ARG A 344 -3.66 6.19 -17.44
N CYS A 345 -4.01 7.19 -18.26
CA CYS A 345 -5.38 7.48 -18.67
C CYS A 345 -5.47 7.32 -20.19
N LEU A 346 -6.09 6.25 -20.64
CA LEU A 346 -6.11 5.83 -22.04
C LEU A 346 -7.45 6.18 -22.66
N ALA A 347 -7.43 6.99 -23.73
CA ALA A 347 -8.64 7.34 -24.47
C ALA A 347 -9.04 6.21 -25.43
N LEU A 348 -10.32 5.81 -25.39
CA LEU A 348 -10.91 4.84 -26.31
C LEU A 348 -12.10 5.46 -27.03
N PRO A 349 -12.37 5.06 -28.29
CA PRO A 349 -13.58 5.51 -28.98
C PRO A 349 -14.85 4.95 -28.33
N THR A 350 -14.78 3.74 -27.79
CA THR A 350 -15.89 3.07 -27.06
C THR A 350 -15.31 2.10 -26.03
N LEU A 351 -16.07 1.85 -24.96
CA LEU A 351 -15.73 0.79 -24.01
C LEU A 351 -16.32 -0.54 -24.50
N PRO A 352 -15.56 -1.66 -24.40
CA PRO A 352 -16.05 -2.99 -24.73
C PRO A 352 -17.21 -3.38 -23.80
N LEU A 353 -18.22 -4.03 -24.35
CA LEU A 353 -19.40 -4.48 -23.62
C LEU A 353 -19.53 -6.00 -23.69
N THR A 354 -20.02 -6.59 -22.61
CA THR A 354 -20.46 -7.99 -22.58
C THR A 354 -21.72 -8.16 -23.39
N THR A 355 -22.11 -9.42 -23.67
CA THR A 355 -23.39 -9.76 -24.34
C THR A 355 -24.62 -9.22 -23.59
N SER A 356 -24.51 -8.97 -22.29
CA SER A 356 -25.57 -8.36 -21.47
C SER A 356 -25.55 -6.83 -21.43
N GLY A 357 -24.66 -6.17 -22.21
CA GLY A 357 -24.55 -4.72 -22.28
C GLY A 357 -23.78 -4.06 -21.12
N LYS A 358 -23.16 -4.84 -20.23
CA LYS A 358 -22.27 -4.34 -19.19
C LYS A 358 -20.85 -4.14 -19.73
N ILE A 359 -20.08 -3.25 -19.10
CA ILE A 359 -18.68 -3.04 -19.49
C ILE A 359 -17.87 -4.32 -19.24
N ASP A 360 -17.21 -4.80 -20.29
CA ASP A 360 -16.28 -5.93 -20.21
C ASP A 360 -14.87 -5.43 -19.87
N ARG A 361 -14.53 -5.44 -18.57
CA ARG A 361 -13.22 -5.00 -18.09
C ARG A 361 -12.09 -5.92 -18.55
N ASN A 362 -12.38 -7.18 -18.89
CA ASN A 362 -11.36 -8.12 -19.35
C ASN A 362 -11.00 -7.90 -20.81
N ALA A 363 -11.94 -7.39 -21.61
CA ALA A 363 -11.73 -7.06 -23.02
C ALA A 363 -11.11 -5.67 -23.25
N LEU A 364 -10.79 -4.92 -22.18
CA LEU A 364 -10.05 -3.66 -22.31
C LEU A 364 -8.65 -3.91 -22.87
N PRO A 365 -8.18 -3.12 -23.85
CA PRO A 365 -6.88 -3.32 -24.49
C PRO A 365 -5.73 -3.16 -23.48
N ALA A 366 -4.59 -3.80 -23.78
CA ALA A 366 -3.37 -3.56 -23.03
C ALA A 366 -2.90 -2.12 -23.23
N PRO A 367 -2.18 -1.51 -22.28
CA PRO A 367 -1.72 -0.11 -22.38
C PRO A 367 -0.91 0.18 -23.63
N GLN A 368 -0.22 -0.80 -24.19
CA GLN A 368 0.57 -0.69 -25.42
C GLN A 368 -0.31 -0.61 -26.68
N ASP A 369 -1.51 -1.22 -26.64
CA ASP A 369 -2.43 -1.33 -27.77
C ASP A 369 -3.49 -0.21 -27.80
N ALA A 370 -3.60 0.56 -26.72
CA ALA A 370 -4.50 1.69 -26.65
C ALA A 370 -3.92 2.85 -27.47
N ILE A 371 -4.71 3.38 -28.40
CA ILE A 371 -4.32 4.53 -29.24
C ILE A 371 -4.14 5.73 -28.32
N VAL A 372 -2.90 5.98 -27.92
CA VAL A 372 -2.52 7.27 -27.35
C VAL A 372 -2.54 8.27 -28.49
N ARG A 373 -3.63 9.01 -28.64
CA ARG A 373 -3.54 10.29 -29.33
C ARG A 373 -2.82 11.26 -28.40
N THR A 374 -1.52 11.09 -28.28
CA THR A 374 -0.68 12.22 -27.95
C THR A 374 -0.87 13.20 -29.09
N SER A 375 -1.38 14.41 -28.79
CA SER A 375 -1.22 15.58 -29.64
C SER A 375 0.19 15.49 -30.23
N ALA A 376 0.28 15.56 -31.55
CA ALA A 376 1.48 15.37 -32.31
C ALA A 376 2.66 16.15 -31.69
N ALA A 377 3.34 15.52 -30.74
CA ALA A 377 4.74 15.79 -30.53
C ALA A 377 5.41 15.28 -31.81
N ALA A 378 6.05 16.17 -32.51
CA ALA A 378 6.81 15.93 -33.72
C ALA A 378 7.64 14.63 -33.57
N PRO A 379 7.91 13.91 -34.68
CA PRO A 379 8.73 12.74 -34.67
C PRO A 379 10.00 13.10 -33.93
N ALA A 380 10.37 12.29 -32.94
CA ALA A 380 11.59 12.46 -32.17
C ALA A 380 12.73 12.65 -33.16
N SER A 381 13.11 13.91 -33.34
CA SER A 381 14.38 14.25 -33.94
C SER A 381 15.42 13.57 -33.05
N GLY A 382 16.06 12.54 -33.54
CA GLY A 382 17.20 11.94 -32.91
C GLY A 382 18.25 13.00 -32.66
N ASN A 383 18.12 13.66 -31.54
CA ASN A 383 19.16 14.50 -30.99
C ASN A 383 19.91 13.62 -29.98
N ASP A 384 20.82 12.82 -30.51
CA ASP A 384 21.99 12.34 -29.80
C ASP A 384 22.93 13.54 -29.53
N MET A 385 22.35 14.63 -29.03
CA MET A 385 23.15 15.69 -28.43
C MET A 385 23.81 15.09 -27.20
N LEU A 386 25.12 15.21 -27.14
CA LEU A 386 25.99 14.89 -26.02
C LEU A 386 25.29 15.28 -24.71
N LEU A 387 24.60 14.30 -24.10
CA LEU A 387 24.02 14.46 -22.77
C LEU A 387 25.18 14.74 -21.81
N ASP A 388 25.01 15.72 -20.95
CA ASP A 388 25.88 15.91 -19.79
C ASP A 388 26.00 14.55 -19.07
N PRO A 389 27.16 14.20 -18.50
CA PRO A 389 27.35 12.96 -17.78
C PRO A 389 26.24 12.63 -16.74
N ASP A 390 25.70 13.66 -16.10
CA ASP A 390 24.61 13.49 -15.13
C ASP A 390 23.25 13.24 -15.84
N GLU A 391 22.97 13.91 -16.94
CA GLU A 391 21.80 13.62 -17.78
C GLU A 391 21.85 12.18 -18.33
N ALA A 392 23.01 11.74 -18.79
CA ALA A 392 23.19 10.38 -19.29
C ALA A 392 22.93 9.31 -18.20
N ARG A 393 23.35 9.57 -16.97
CA ARG A 393 23.12 8.73 -15.81
C ARG A 393 21.65 8.66 -15.43
N VAL A 394 20.98 9.81 -15.32
CA VAL A 394 19.56 9.90 -15.04
C VAL A 394 18.76 9.19 -16.13
N ALA A 395 19.10 9.42 -17.41
CA ALA A 395 18.44 8.78 -18.54
C ALA A 395 18.59 7.25 -18.54
N ALA A 396 19.77 6.73 -18.17
CA ALA A 396 20.01 5.30 -18.05
C ALA A 396 19.11 4.66 -16.97
N LEU A 397 19.02 5.30 -15.81
CA LEU A 397 18.17 4.83 -14.71
C LEU A 397 16.66 4.97 -15.01
N PHE A 398 16.24 6.03 -15.70
CA PHE A 398 14.87 6.15 -16.18
C PHE A 398 14.50 4.98 -17.10
N ARG A 399 15.35 4.68 -18.10
CA ARG A 399 15.12 3.56 -19.03
C ARG A 399 15.05 2.22 -18.30
N GLU A 400 15.97 1.98 -17.39
CA GLU A 400 16.02 0.74 -16.62
C GLU A 400 14.78 0.57 -15.72
N LEU A 401 14.46 1.58 -14.91
CA LEU A 401 13.35 1.52 -13.95
C LEU A 401 11.97 1.51 -14.61
N LEU A 402 11.83 2.21 -15.74
CA LEU A 402 10.57 2.29 -16.47
C LEU A 402 10.43 1.19 -17.53
N ALA A 403 11.48 0.38 -17.75
CA ALA A 403 11.57 -0.63 -18.81
C ALA A 403 11.27 -0.06 -20.21
N LEU A 404 11.81 1.13 -20.51
CA LEU A 404 11.62 1.82 -21.78
C LEU A 404 12.92 1.78 -22.60
N PRO A 405 12.84 1.58 -23.95
CA PRO A 405 14.02 1.58 -24.81
C PRO A 405 14.66 2.97 -24.95
N GLN A 406 13.84 4.01 -24.92
CA GLN A 406 14.25 5.40 -25.02
C GLN A 406 13.37 6.28 -24.13
N VAL A 407 13.91 7.36 -23.61
CA VAL A 407 13.19 8.37 -22.80
C VAL A 407 13.62 9.75 -23.29
N ASP A 408 12.64 10.60 -23.56
CA ASP A 408 12.88 12.01 -23.93
C ASP A 408 13.41 12.76 -22.69
N ARG A 409 14.32 13.72 -22.94
CA ARG A 409 14.95 14.57 -21.91
C ARG A 409 13.96 15.32 -21.03
N ASP A 410 12.86 15.76 -21.65
CA ASP A 410 11.83 16.58 -20.99
C ASP A 410 10.58 15.77 -20.62
N ALA A 411 10.58 14.46 -20.86
CA ALA A 411 9.48 13.60 -20.46
C ALA A 411 9.44 13.43 -18.95
N ASP A 412 8.26 13.60 -18.37
CA ASP A 412 8.02 13.45 -16.93
C ASP A 412 8.05 11.99 -16.50
N PHE A 413 8.86 11.69 -15.48
CA PHE A 413 9.05 10.35 -14.91
C PHE A 413 7.73 9.66 -14.56
N PHE A 414 6.81 10.40 -13.95
CA PHE A 414 5.53 9.88 -13.51
C PHE A 414 4.57 9.67 -14.68
N SER A 415 4.64 10.53 -15.71
CA SER A 415 3.86 10.35 -16.93
C SER A 415 4.30 9.13 -17.74
N LEU A 416 5.57 8.77 -17.66
CA LEU A 416 6.13 7.57 -18.29
C LEU A 416 5.82 6.26 -17.54
N GLY A 417 5.06 6.35 -16.44
CA GLY A 417 4.69 5.19 -15.61
C GLY A 417 5.49 5.07 -14.32
N GLY A 418 6.35 6.03 -14.01
CA GLY A 418 7.00 6.16 -12.72
C GLY A 418 5.98 6.36 -11.60
N HIS A 419 6.30 5.89 -10.41
CA HIS A 419 5.48 6.02 -9.21
C HIS A 419 6.37 6.16 -7.98
N SER A 420 5.79 6.41 -6.81
CA SER A 420 6.53 6.70 -5.58
C SER A 420 7.63 5.67 -5.26
N LEU A 421 7.34 4.39 -5.50
CA LEU A 421 8.33 3.32 -5.28
C LEU A 421 9.49 3.40 -6.29
N LEU A 422 9.19 3.59 -7.57
CA LEU A 422 10.23 3.78 -8.60
C LEU A 422 10.99 5.10 -8.40
N ALA A 423 10.32 6.15 -7.90
CA ALA A 423 10.98 7.41 -7.52
C ALA A 423 11.96 7.21 -6.34
N ALA A 424 11.58 6.41 -5.35
CA ALA A 424 12.48 6.03 -4.26
C ALA A 424 13.69 5.22 -4.77
N GLN A 425 13.45 4.23 -5.64
CA GLN A 425 14.51 3.45 -6.27
C GLN A 425 15.43 4.32 -7.14
N LEU A 426 14.87 5.27 -7.90
CA LEU A 426 15.64 6.22 -8.69
C LEU A 426 16.54 7.08 -7.79
N ALA A 427 15.99 7.67 -6.74
CA ALA A 427 16.73 8.49 -5.78
C ALA A 427 17.84 7.68 -5.10
N ALA A 428 17.56 6.46 -4.65
CA ALA A 428 18.53 5.58 -4.01
C ALA A 428 19.66 5.16 -4.97
N ARG A 429 19.35 4.83 -6.24
CA ARG A 429 20.33 4.44 -7.24
C ARG A 429 21.19 5.61 -7.70
N LEU A 430 20.60 6.79 -7.88
CA LEU A 430 21.32 8.03 -8.15
C LEU A 430 22.25 8.38 -6.98
N GLY A 431 21.75 8.25 -5.74
CA GLY A 431 22.53 8.48 -4.54
C GLY A 431 23.77 7.59 -4.45
N ARG A 432 23.63 6.31 -4.76
CA ARG A 432 24.75 5.36 -4.82
C ARG A 432 25.76 5.70 -5.93
N ALA A 433 25.25 6.09 -7.10
CA ALA A 433 26.10 6.42 -8.25
C ALA A 433 26.89 7.72 -8.07
N LEU A 434 26.41 8.63 -7.23
CA LEU A 434 26.98 9.95 -6.99
C LEU A 434 27.64 10.09 -5.60
N ASP A 435 27.57 9.03 -4.77
CA ASP A 435 28.03 9.02 -3.37
C ASP A 435 27.40 10.17 -2.53
N HIS A 436 26.13 10.49 -2.81
CA HIS A 436 25.37 11.54 -2.15
C HIS A 436 23.95 11.08 -1.84
N GLN A 437 23.40 11.52 -0.69
CA GLN A 437 21.99 11.25 -0.39
C GLN A 437 21.07 12.12 -1.26
N ILE A 438 20.26 11.48 -2.10
CA ILE A 438 19.25 12.15 -2.92
C ILE A 438 17.88 11.91 -2.28
N PRO A 439 17.23 12.94 -1.75
CA PRO A 439 15.89 12.76 -1.18
C PRO A 439 14.89 12.42 -2.27
N MET A 440 14.00 11.47 -2.00
CA MET A 440 12.92 11.08 -2.93
C MET A 440 12.11 12.28 -3.42
N ARG A 441 11.94 13.30 -2.57
CA ARG A 441 11.25 14.55 -2.92
C ARG A 441 11.89 15.24 -4.14
N ALA A 442 13.20 15.13 -4.34
CA ALA A 442 13.86 15.72 -5.50
C ALA A 442 13.34 15.17 -6.83
N VAL A 443 12.95 13.89 -6.88
CA VAL A 443 12.36 13.27 -8.06
C VAL A 443 10.96 13.83 -8.32
N PHE A 444 10.19 14.14 -7.28
CA PHE A 444 8.86 14.77 -7.41
C PHE A 444 8.94 16.22 -7.86
N ASP A 445 9.89 16.98 -7.29
CA ASP A 445 10.07 18.41 -7.60
C ASP A 445 10.72 18.61 -8.99
N HIS A 446 11.53 17.62 -9.45
CA HIS A 446 12.27 17.65 -10.70
C HIS A 446 12.07 16.38 -11.54
N PRO A 447 10.85 16.11 -12.04
CA PRO A 447 10.47 14.79 -12.55
C PRO A 447 10.97 14.48 -13.97
N THR A 448 11.77 15.32 -14.60
CA THR A 448 12.34 15.09 -15.94
C THR A 448 13.86 14.88 -15.88
N ILE A 449 14.43 14.20 -16.89
CA ILE A 449 15.88 13.96 -16.94
C ILE A 449 16.64 15.29 -16.84
N GLY A 450 16.25 16.29 -17.66
CA GLY A 450 16.94 17.59 -17.66
C GLY A 450 16.82 18.36 -16.35
N ARG A 451 15.64 18.36 -15.71
CA ARG A 451 15.45 19.06 -14.42
C ARG A 451 16.17 18.37 -13.27
N LEU A 452 16.13 17.03 -13.24
CA LEU A 452 16.76 16.27 -12.18
C LEU A 452 18.30 16.36 -12.28
N ALA A 453 18.86 16.29 -13.50
CA ALA A 453 20.29 16.47 -13.72
C ALA A 453 20.74 17.89 -13.36
N ALA A 454 20.00 18.93 -13.76
CA ALA A 454 20.29 20.32 -13.38
C ALA A 454 20.26 20.52 -11.85
N TRP A 455 19.29 19.90 -11.16
CA TRP A 455 19.24 19.92 -9.71
C TRP A 455 20.44 19.20 -9.07
N LEU A 456 20.86 18.06 -9.61
CA LEU A 456 22.05 17.33 -9.16
C LEU A 456 23.33 18.19 -9.33
N ALA A 457 23.50 18.82 -10.49
CA ALA A 457 24.63 19.69 -10.77
C ALA A 457 24.71 20.91 -9.82
N SER A 458 23.55 21.46 -9.41
CA SER A 458 23.50 22.57 -8.45
C SER A 458 23.99 22.17 -7.05
N ARG A 459 23.86 20.91 -6.66
CA ARG A 459 24.27 20.41 -5.33
C ARG A 459 25.72 19.96 -5.24
N THR A 460 26.33 19.61 -6.34
CA THR A 460 27.77 19.33 -6.37
C THR A 460 28.60 20.59 -6.07
N GLN A 461 28.04 21.80 -6.18
CA GLN A 461 28.66 23.04 -5.77
C GLN A 461 28.48 23.36 -4.27
N ASP A 462 27.50 22.77 -3.61
CA ASP A 462 27.26 22.92 -2.15
C ASP A 462 27.88 21.78 -1.31
N ALA A 463 28.91 21.10 -1.84
CA ALA A 463 29.59 20.04 -1.13
C ALA A 463 30.20 20.56 0.17
N ALA A 464 29.68 20.01 1.27
CA ALA A 464 30.27 20.03 2.61
C ALA A 464 30.27 21.38 3.36
N ALA A 465 29.13 21.88 3.72
CA ALA A 465 29.00 22.45 5.05
C ALA A 465 29.09 21.30 6.06
N VAL A 466 30.28 20.82 6.33
CA VAL A 466 30.55 19.97 7.50
C VAL A 466 30.06 20.77 8.69
N ILE A 467 29.03 20.31 9.38
CA ILE A 467 28.63 20.90 10.67
C ILE A 467 29.86 20.75 11.56
N PRO A 468 30.54 21.85 11.91
CA PRO A 468 31.76 21.77 12.73
C PRO A 468 31.32 21.17 14.07
N ARG A 469 32.02 20.13 14.53
CA ARG A 469 31.89 19.68 15.92
C ARG A 469 32.35 20.82 16.81
N LEU A 470 31.38 21.46 17.47
CA LEU A 470 31.66 22.39 18.54
C LEU A 470 32.38 21.61 19.65
N GLY A 471 33.49 22.15 20.16
CA GLY A 471 34.14 21.57 21.31
C GLY A 471 33.17 21.52 22.50
N ALA A 472 33.35 20.55 23.39
CA ALA A 472 32.46 20.30 24.54
C ALA A 472 32.25 21.53 25.47
N GLU A 473 33.05 22.56 25.33
CA GLU A 473 32.98 23.79 26.16
C GLU A 473 32.36 25.00 25.42
N THR A 474 31.94 24.86 24.18
CA THR A 474 31.36 25.98 23.42
C THR A 474 29.85 25.95 23.57
N PRO A 475 29.19 26.95 24.21
CA PRO A 475 27.76 27.01 24.31
C PRO A 475 27.14 27.10 22.90
N ALA A 476 26.29 26.14 22.54
CA ALA A 476 25.61 26.19 21.28
C ALA A 476 24.60 27.36 21.29
N PRO A 477 24.55 28.19 20.24
CA PRO A 477 23.54 29.23 20.16
C PRO A 477 22.14 28.58 20.10
N LEU A 478 21.19 29.10 20.87
CA LEU A 478 19.79 28.67 20.85
C LEU A 478 19.21 28.87 19.45
N SER A 479 18.46 27.89 18.97
CA SER A 479 17.70 28.03 17.73
C SER A 479 16.59 29.08 17.91
N VAL A 480 16.10 29.66 16.80
CA VAL A 480 15.02 30.65 16.80
C VAL A 480 13.72 30.13 17.49
N MET A 481 13.57 28.80 17.63
CA MET A 481 12.48 28.18 18.36
C MET A 481 12.76 27.97 19.86
N GLN A 482 13.98 28.26 20.33
CA GLN A 482 14.41 28.13 21.72
C GLN A 482 14.63 29.49 22.40
N GLN A 483 14.50 30.59 21.66
CA GLN A 483 14.42 31.95 22.13
C GLN A 483 12.98 32.37 22.44
#